data_9317614dafda89302e38a56a1129e1f5
#
_entry.id   9317614dafda89302e38a56a1129e1f5
#
_cell.length_a   1.000
_cell.length_b   1.000
_cell.length_c   1.000
_cell.angle_alpha   90.00
_cell.angle_beta   90.00
_cell.angle_gamma   90.00
#
_symmetry.space_group_name_H-M   'P 1'
#
loop_
_entity.id
_entity.type
_entity.pdbx_description
1 polymer ?
#
loop_
_entity_poly.entity_id
_entity_poly.type
_entity_poly.pdbx_seq_one_letter_code
_entity_poly.pdbx_strand_id
1 'polypeptide(L)'
;MNRSEIFIFLLGKKPWTDYEWEKQTGITRATFGNNRKNSGKNVKAKTLEVMARVCGYKLMHSNAKDGIGPNDSEAQFQLDENQIEKIRIGLFGFGRIGRNIFRIGYNDPRFEFVAISDLGNVEAMHYLLMRDSIHGAMQDDIILEGKDLIYKDSKTRLLPGAAPGSIPWDAFDVDLVIDSTGAYRKKEELQLHIDSGAKRVLVSKPPINEIDRVVIQGVNHNDIQYSDKIISTTSSTTQVPVSYTHLTLPTKA
;
A
#
# COMPACT_ATOMS: atom_id res chain seq x y z
N MET A 1 15.93 2.54 20.33
CA MET A 1 16.79 1.56 19.61
C MET A 1 18.09 2.23 19.19
N ASN A 2 19.20 1.54 19.26
CA ASN A 2 20.46 2.03 18.69
C ASN A 2 20.52 1.82 17.15
N ARG A 3 21.51 2.39 16.47
CA ARG A 3 21.62 2.32 15.00
C ARG A 3 21.69 0.89 14.46
N SER A 4 22.39 0.01 15.16
CA SER A 4 22.51 -1.41 14.76
C SER A 4 21.19 -2.14 14.87
N GLU A 5 20.44 -1.94 15.95
CA GLU A 5 19.12 -2.53 16.17
C GLU A 5 18.14 -2.08 15.10
N ILE A 6 18.13 -0.78 14.77
CA ILE A 6 17.26 -0.24 13.70
C ILE A 6 17.64 -0.82 12.35
N PHE A 7 18.93 -0.90 12.03
CA PHE A 7 19.38 -1.47 10.77
C PHE A 7 18.92 -2.92 10.59
N ILE A 8 19.11 -3.76 11.65
CA ILE A 8 18.69 -5.16 11.64
C ILE A 8 17.16 -5.26 11.55
N PHE A 9 16.44 -4.43 12.30
CA PHE A 9 14.98 -4.38 12.24
C PHE A 9 14.47 -4.05 10.84
N LEU A 10 15.01 -3.00 10.19
CA LEU A 10 14.60 -2.59 8.85
C LEU A 10 14.94 -3.65 7.78
N LEU A 11 16.08 -4.33 7.92
CA LEU A 11 16.41 -5.48 7.04
C LEU A 11 15.40 -6.61 7.19
N GLY A 12 14.91 -6.87 8.41
CA GLY A 12 13.89 -7.88 8.68
C GLY A 12 12.51 -7.53 8.11
N LYS A 13 12.19 -6.23 7.96
CA LYS A 13 10.91 -5.78 7.37
C LYS A 13 10.85 -6.02 5.85
N LYS A 14 12.00 -5.99 5.16
CA LYS A 14 12.12 -6.25 3.72
C LYS A 14 13.26 -7.25 3.50
N PRO A 15 12.97 -8.52 3.22
CA PRO A 15 14.00 -9.55 3.02
C PRO A 15 14.66 -9.41 1.63
N TRP A 16 15.01 -8.21 1.27
CA TRP A 16 15.63 -7.89 0.00
C TRP A 16 17.11 -8.21 0.00
N THR A 17 17.62 -8.56 -1.17
CA THR A 17 19.06 -8.63 -1.43
C THR A 17 19.69 -7.23 -1.39
N ASP A 18 21.02 -7.15 -1.27
CA ASP A 18 21.70 -5.85 -1.31
C ASP A 18 21.51 -5.13 -2.65
N TYR A 19 21.25 -5.89 -3.72
CA TYR A 19 20.90 -5.33 -5.05
C TYR A 19 19.51 -4.68 -5.04
N GLU A 20 18.52 -5.33 -4.44
CA GLU A 20 17.17 -4.79 -4.34
C GLU A 20 17.14 -3.55 -3.44
N TRP A 21 17.87 -3.58 -2.32
CA TRP A 21 18.05 -2.42 -1.48
C TRP A 21 18.69 -1.24 -2.23
N GLU A 22 19.74 -1.48 -3.03
CA GLU A 22 20.35 -0.45 -3.87
C GLU A 22 19.35 0.16 -4.84
N LYS A 23 18.56 -0.69 -5.50
CA LYS A 23 17.54 -0.26 -6.47
C LYS A 23 16.46 0.62 -5.83
N GLN A 24 16.03 0.31 -4.62
CA GLN A 24 14.94 1.00 -3.94
C GLN A 24 15.40 2.26 -3.16
N THR A 25 16.62 2.26 -2.68
CA THR A 25 17.15 3.32 -1.81
C THR A 25 18.16 4.23 -2.50
N GLY A 26 18.77 3.80 -3.59
CA GLY A 26 19.93 4.46 -4.21
C GLY A 26 21.22 4.32 -3.40
N ILE A 27 21.24 3.54 -2.32
CA ILE A 27 22.42 3.28 -1.51
C ILE A 27 23.18 2.09 -2.09
N THR A 28 24.49 2.23 -2.32
CA THR A 28 25.24 1.21 -3.04
C THR A 28 25.30 -0.14 -2.31
N ARG A 29 25.33 -1.24 -3.09
CA ARG A 29 25.49 -2.62 -2.58
C ARG A 29 26.67 -2.77 -1.64
N ALA A 30 27.78 -2.11 -1.96
CA ALA A 30 28.97 -2.12 -1.09
C ALA A 30 28.67 -1.58 0.30
N THR A 31 27.86 -0.52 0.41
CA THR A 31 27.45 0.05 1.69
C THR A 31 26.55 -0.93 2.47
N PHE A 32 25.58 -1.58 1.82
CA PHE A 32 24.75 -2.59 2.49
C PHE A 32 25.55 -3.81 2.92
N GLY A 33 26.39 -4.36 2.04
CA GLY A 33 27.24 -5.51 2.35
C GLY A 33 28.20 -5.25 3.51
N ASN A 34 28.81 -4.07 3.57
CA ASN A 34 29.66 -3.68 4.69
C ASN A 34 28.88 -3.51 6.00
N ASN A 35 27.71 -2.90 5.96
CA ASN A 35 26.86 -2.73 7.12
C ASN A 35 26.33 -4.08 7.64
N ARG A 36 25.96 -5.01 6.75
CA ARG A 36 25.56 -6.38 7.13
C ARG A 36 26.69 -7.14 7.82
N LYS A 37 27.89 -7.12 7.26
CA LYS A 37 29.07 -7.77 7.86
C LYS A 37 29.40 -7.25 9.27
N ASN A 38 29.17 -5.98 9.51
CA ASN A 38 29.42 -5.33 10.80
C ASN A 38 28.16 -5.23 11.67
N SER A 39 27.08 -5.97 11.36
CA SER A 39 25.80 -5.93 12.09
C SER A 39 25.27 -4.51 12.30
N GLY A 40 25.50 -3.61 11.34
CA GLY A 40 25.02 -2.23 11.37
C GLY A 40 25.77 -1.30 12.32
N LYS A 41 26.89 -1.70 12.95
CA LYS A 41 27.61 -0.88 13.95
C LYS A 41 28.03 0.50 13.43
N ASN A 42 28.34 0.62 12.14
CA ASN A 42 28.86 1.85 11.53
C ASN A 42 27.86 2.46 10.53
N VAL A 43 26.59 2.09 10.58
CA VAL A 43 25.59 2.61 9.66
C VAL A 43 25.34 4.10 9.90
N LYS A 44 25.36 4.89 8.83
CA LYS A 44 25.13 6.34 8.91
C LYS A 44 23.63 6.61 9.14
N ALA A 45 23.31 7.68 9.91
CA ALA A 45 21.92 8.10 10.15
C ALA A 45 21.14 8.28 8.85
N LYS A 46 21.73 8.96 7.86
CA LYS A 46 21.11 9.16 6.54
C LYS A 46 20.75 7.84 5.83
N THR A 47 21.56 6.79 6.00
CA THR A 47 21.26 5.45 5.46
C THR A 47 20.02 4.86 6.14
N LEU A 48 19.92 4.99 7.48
CA LEU A 48 18.75 4.53 8.24
C LEU A 48 17.50 5.30 7.91
N GLU A 49 17.58 6.62 7.69
CA GLU A 49 16.44 7.45 7.29
C GLU A 49 15.86 7.01 5.93
N VAL A 50 16.72 6.75 4.94
CA VAL A 50 16.27 6.28 3.63
C VAL A 50 15.68 4.87 3.73
N MET A 51 16.32 3.97 4.49
CA MET A 51 15.79 2.62 4.72
C MET A 51 14.46 2.65 5.46
N ALA A 52 14.34 3.47 6.51
CA ALA A 52 13.10 3.64 7.26
C ALA A 52 11.98 4.12 6.35
N ARG A 53 12.20 5.15 5.53
CA ARG A 53 11.22 5.67 4.57
C ARG A 53 10.73 4.58 3.60
N VAL A 54 11.64 3.81 3.01
CA VAL A 54 11.31 2.71 2.09
C VAL A 54 10.53 1.59 2.79
N CYS A 55 10.74 1.41 4.10
CA CYS A 55 9.96 0.48 4.92
C CYS A 55 8.65 1.08 5.46
N GLY A 56 8.35 2.36 5.17
CA GLY A 56 7.17 3.05 5.66
C GLY A 56 7.29 3.55 7.10
N TYR A 57 8.49 3.87 7.55
CA TYR A 57 8.73 4.43 8.89
C TYR A 57 9.39 5.80 8.82
N LYS A 58 9.15 6.63 9.82
CA LYS A 58 9.91 7.86 10.04
C LYS A 58 10.94 7.61 11.14
N LEU A 59 12.18 7.99 10.88
CA LEU A 59 13.24 7.93 11.88
C LEU A 59 13.26 9.24 12.68
N MET A 60 13.07 9.15 13.99
CA MET A 60 13.13 10.28 14.91
C MET A 60 14.34 10.16 15.84
N HIS A 61 15.00 11.29 16.12
CA HIS A 61 16.06 11.36 17.11
C HIS A 61 15.44 11.60 18.48
N SER A 62 15.77 10.79 19.47
CA SER A 62 15.19 10.88 20.81
C SER A 62 15.62 12.14 21.59
N ASN A 63 16.64 12.86 21.11
CA ASN A 63 17.18 14.07 21.75
C ASN A 63 17.06 15.30 20.84
N ALA A 64 15.84 15.72 20.53
CA ALA A 64 15.56 16.88 19.66
C ALA A 64 15.83 18.25 20.35
N LYS A 65 16.49 18.32 21.50
CA LYS A 65 16.73 19.59 22.22
C LYS A 65 18.10 20.21 22.05
N ASP A 66 19.10 19.48 21.60
CA ASP A 66 20.45 20.05 21.40
C ASP A 66 21.00 19.52 20.07
N GLY A 67 21.53 20.46 19.26
CA GLY A 67 22.03 20.17 17.92
C GLY A 67 23.10 19.07 17.92
N ILE A 68 22.69 17.89 17.46
CA ILE A 68 23.54 16.69 17.44
C ILE A 68 24.47 16.77 16.23
N GLY A 69 25.77 16.75 16.49
CA GLY A 69 26.80 16.65 15.46
C GLY A 69 26.77 15.30 14.71
N PRO A 70 27.40 15.21 13.53
CA PRO A 70 27.33 14.02 12.66
C PRO A 70 27.98 12.75 13.19
N ASN A 71 28.58 12.78 14.43
CA ASN A 71 29.40 11.70 14.96
C ASN A 71 28.88 10.99 16.23
N ASP A 72 27.67 11.29 16.72
CA ASP A 72 27.15 10.62 17.91
C ASP A 72 26.82 9.17 17.68
N SER A 73 27.75 8.29 18.10
CA SER A 73 27.60 6.83 18.06
C SER A 73 26.53 6.30 19.03
N GLU A 74 26.06 7.13 19.98
CA GLU A 74 25.13 6.76 21.06
C GLU A 74 23.71 7.36 20.90
N ALA A 75 23.45 8.11 19.83
CA ALA A 75 22.12 8.66 19.60
C ALA A 75 21.07 7.52 19.53
N GLN A 76 20.10 7.59 20.43
CA GLN A 76 18.95 6.69 20.40
C GLN A 76 17.95 7.19 19.34
N PHE A 77 17.46 6.27 18.54
CA PHE A 77 16.48 6.53 17.49
C PHE A 77 15.16 5.85 17.85
N GLN A 78 14.07 6.49 17.51
CA GLN A 78 12.74 5.90 17.56
C GLN A 78 12.17 5.85 16.15
N LEU A 79 11.57 4.72 15.81
CA LEU A 79 10.75 4.59 14.61
C LEU A 79 9.33 4.98 15.01
N ASP A 80 8.85 6.07 14.46
CA ASP A 80 7.49 6.53 14.70
C ASP A 80 6.54 5.77 13.74
N GLU A 81 5.89 4.74 14.28
CA GLU A 81 4.89 3.97 13.56
C GLU A 81 3.60 4.78 13.30
N ASN A 82 3.37 5.87 14.04
CA ASN A 82 2.19 6.73 13.85
C ASN A 82 2.37 7.76 12.73
N GLN A 83 3.57 7.92 12.18
CA GLN A 83 3.87 8.79 11.05
C GLN A 83 4.30 8.00 9.80
N ILE A 84 3.69 6.85 9.58
CA ILE A 84 3.77 6.17 8.28
C ILE A 84 3.11 7.11 7.27
N GLU A 85 3.81 7.49 6.23
CA GLU A 85 3.21 8.17 5.09
C GLU A 85 2.13 7.24 4.52
N LYS A 86 0.87 7.60 4.79
CA LYS A 86 -0.27 6.74 4.42
C LYS A 86 -0.41 6.73 2.91
N ILE A 87 -0.66 5.56 2.36
CA ILE A 87 -1.05 5.42 0.96
C ILE A 87 -2.50 5.89 0.83
N ARG A 88 -2.72 6.94 0.08
CA ARG A 88 -4.04 7.53 -0.16
C ARG A 88 -4.77 6.76 -1.26
N ILE A 89 -5.86 6.09 -0.87
CA ILE A 89 -6.58 5.14 -1.73
C ILE A 89 -7.88 5.75 -2.21
N GLY A 90 -8.07 5.73 -3.54
CA GLY A 90 -9.35 5.91 -4.20
C GLY A 90 -9.97 4.54 -4.54
N LEU A 91 -11.21 4.29 -4.11
CA LEU A 91 -11.95 3.10 -4.54
C LEU A 91 -12.88 3.46 -5.70
N PHE A 92 -12.72 2.74 -6.79
CA PHE A 92 -13.61 2.82 -7.95
C PHE A 92 -14.46 1.55 -8.03
N GLY A 93 -15.75 1.70 -7.69
CA GLY A 93 -16.69 0.62 -7.42
C GLY A 93 -16.76 0.24 -5.93
N PHE A 94 -17.95 0.33 -5.34
CA PHE A 94 -18.22 -0.03 -3.95
C PHE A 94 -19.21 -1.19 -3.83
N GLY A 95 -19.11 -2.11 -4.78
CA GLY A 95 -19.78 -3.41 -4.77
C GLY A 95 -19.24 -4.33 -3.68
N ARG A 96 -19.49 -5.63 -3.77
CA ARG A 96 -18.98 -6.60 -2.76
C ARG A 96 -17.49 -6.55 -2.58
N ILE A 97 -16.72 -6.49 -3.66
CA ILE A 97 -15.25 -6.47 -3.60
C ILE A 97 -14.75 -5.15 -2.98
N GLY A 98 -15.23 -4.01 -3.46
CA GLY A 98 -14.83 -2.70 -2.93
C GLY A 98 -15.13 -2.55 -1.44
N ARG A 99 -16.32 -2.97 -0.99
CA ARG A 99 -16.67 -2.96 0.43
C ARG A 99 -15.77 -3.87 1.27
N ASN A 100 -15.42 -5.07 0.76
CA ASN A 100 -14.51 -5.96 1.48
C ASN A 100 -13.10 -5.38 1.56
N ILE A 101 -12.61 -4.76 0.49
CA ILE A 101 -11.32 -4.06 0.51
C ILE A 101 -11.33 -2.94 1.56
N PHE A 102 -12.39 -2.14 1.60
CA PHE A 102 -12.55 -1.10 2.60
C PHE A 102 -12.60 -1.69 4.02
N ARG A 103 -13.42 -2.72 4.26
CA ARG A 103 -13.55 -3.39 5.57
C ARG A 103 -12.24 -3.98 6.09
N ILE A 104 -11.36 -4.44 5.21
CA ILE A 104 -10.05 -4.98 5.59
C ILE A 104 -9.06 -3.85 5.88
N GLY A 105 -9.11 -2.77 5.11
CA GLY A 105 -8.06 -1.75 5.10
C GLY A 105 -8.35 -0.47 5.89
N TYR A 106 -9.62 -0.17 6.26
CA TYR A 106 -9.99 1.12 6.84
C TYR A 106 -9.31 1.43 8.19
N ASN A 107 -8.93 0.42 8.95
CA ASN A 107 -8.24 0.55 10.24
C ASN A 107 -6.74 0.24 10.17
N ASP A 108 -6.21 -0.02 8.96
CA ASP A 108 -4.77 -0.25 8.78
C ASP A 108 -4.05 1.11 8.72
N PRO A 109 -3.07 1.37 9.61
CA PRO A 109 -2.38 2.66 9.69
C PRO A 109 -1.61 3.03 8.41
N ARG A 110 -1.37 2.09 7.52
CA ARG A 110 -0.68 2.31 6.24
C ARG A 110 -1.57 2.91 5.16
N PHE A 111 -2.90 2.84 5.32
CA PHE A 111 -3.87 3.23 4.30
C PHE A 111 -4.77 4.36 4.78
N GLU A 112 -5.14 5.21 3.84
CA GLU A 112 -6.16 6.23 4.01
C GLU A 112 -7.10 6.18 2.81
N PHE A 113 -8.35 5.75 3.03
CA PHE A 113 -9.37 5.82 1.98
C PHE A 113 -9.89 7.25 1.88
N VAL A 114 -9.59 7.94 0.78
CA VAL A 114 -9.92 9.36 0.64
C VAL A 114 -11.19 9.61 -0.20
N ALA A 115 -11.44 8.74 -1.18
CA ALA A 115 -12.61 8.84 -2.03
C ALA A 115 -13.10 7.47 -2.51
N ILE A 116 -14.41 7.33 -2.65
CA ILE A 116 -15.10 6.16 -3.20
C ILE A 116 -16.06 6.63 -4.26
N SER A 117 -16.00 6.09 -5.46
CA SER A 117 -16.95 6.37 -6.54
C SER A 117 -17.76 5.13 -6.87
N ASP A 118 -19.08 5.23 -6.85
CA ASP A 118 -20.01 4.16 -7.21
C ASP A 118 -21.32 4.72 -7.76
N LEU A 119 -22.05 3.92 -8.54
CA LEU A 119 -23.37 4.26 -9.11
C LEU A 119 -24.49 4.18 -8.05
N GLY A 120 -24.22 3.56 -6.92
CA GLY A 120 -25.20 3.32 -5.86
C GLY A 120 -25.61 4.58 -5.11
N ASN A 121 -26.76 4.50 -4.45
CA ASN A 121 -27.19 5.51 -3.50
C ASN A 121 -26.31 5.47 -2.23
N VAL A 122 -26.00 6.64 -1.69
CA VAL A 122 -25.05 6.81 -0.57
C VAL A 122 -25.49 6.07 0.69
N GLU A 123 -26.78 6.15 1.02
CA GLU A 123 -27.37 5.50 2.20
C GLU A 123 -27.38 3.97 2.03
N ALA A 124 -27.68 3.50 0.83
CA ALA A 124 -27.63 2.06 0.52
C ALA A 124 -26.20 1.53 0.59
N MET A 125 -25.21 2.29 0.07
CA MET A 125 -23.80 1.91 0.16
C MET A 125 -23.32 1.82 1.60
N HIS A 126 -23.69 2.79 2.44
CA HIS A 126 -23.38 2.79 3.88
C HIS A 126 -24.06 1.61 4.59
N TYR A 127 -25.36 1.40 4.35
CA TYR A 127 -26.08 0.26 4.93
C TYR A 127 -25.42 -1.08 4.60
N LEU A 128 -25.07 -1.29 3.32
CA LEU A 128 -24.40 -2.50 2.85
C LEU A 128 -22.94 -2.62 3.33
N LEU A 129 -22.27 -1.51 3.63
CA LEU A 129 -20.97 -1.53 4.27
C LEU A 129 -21.08 -2.03 5.70
N MET A 130 -22.05 -1.51 6.46
CA MET A 130 -22.24 -1.85 7.86
C MET A 130 -22.76 -3.28 8.05
N ARG A 131 -23.48 -3.84 7.05
CA ARG A 131 -24.12 -5.15 7.14
C ARG A 131 -23.78 -6.02 5.92
N ASP A 132 -23.01 -7.04 6.14
CA ASP A 132 -22.65 -8.02 5.13
C ASP A 132 -23.19 -9.40 5.53
N SER A 133 -23.88 -10.08 4.59
CA SER A 133 -24.52 -11.38 4.87
C SER A 133 -23.51 -12.52 5.07
N ILE A 134 -22.28 -12.36 4.60
CA ILE A 134 -21.22 -13.38 4.69
C ILE A 134 -20.25 -13.03 5.84
N HIS A 135 -19.80 -11.79 5.90
CA HIS A 135 -18.77 -11.34 6.86
C HIS A 135 -19.37 -10.69 8.13
N GLY A 136 -20.69 -10.63 8.21
CA GLY A 136 -21.40 -10.05 9.38
C GLY A 136 -21.38 -8.53 9.43
N ALA A 137 -21.88 -7.98 10.52
CA ALA A 137 -21.87 -6.54 10.77
C ALA A 137 -20.44 -6.04 11.00
N MET A 138 -20.17 -4.78 10.65
CA MET A 138 -18.93 -4.12 11.07
C MET A 138 -18.91 -3.97 12.60
N GLN A 139 -17.75 -4.16 13.19
CA GLN A 139 -17.56 -3.99 14.63
C GLN A 139 -17.45 -2.52 15.03
N ASP A 140 -16.87 -1.71 14.17
CA ASP A 140 -16.70 -0.27 14.38
C ASP A 140 -17.84 0.52 13.73
N ASP A 141 -18.24 1.60 14.39
CA ASP A 141 -19.21 2.54 13.86
C ASP A 141 -18.54 3.45 12.82
N ILE A 142 -18.97 3.29 11.56
CA ILE A 142 -18.66 4.23 10.50
C ILE A 142 -19.87 5.09 10.27
N ILE A 143 -19.75 6.38 10.52
CA ILE A 143 -20.86 7.34 10.45
C ILE A 143 -20.96 7.88 9.02
N LEU A 144 -22.18 8.00 8.53
CA LEU A 144 -22.47 8.69 7.28
C LEU A 144 -22.91 10.13 7.57
N GLU A 145 -22.10 11.10 7.18
CA GLU A 145 -22.44 12.53 7.26
C GLU A 145 -22.53 13.13 5.86
N GLY A 146 -23.75 13.31 5.37
CA GLY A 146 -24.00 13.76 4.02
C GLY A 146 -23.44 12.78 2.98
N LYS A 147 -22.30 13.09 2.37
CA LYS A 147 -21.62 12.23 1.40
C LYS A 147 -20.26 11.74 1.92
N ASP A 148 -20.02 11.79 3.20
CA ASP A 148 -18.76 11.40 3.81
C ASP A 148 -18.96 10.22 4.77
N LEU A 149 -18.12 9.22 4.65
CA LEU A 149 -17.93 8.18 5.65
C LEU A 149 -16.89 8.66 6.66
N ILE A 150 -17.28 8.74 7.91
CA ILE A 150 -16.42 9.19 9.02
C ILE A 150 -16.08 8.00 9.89
N TYR A 151 -14.79 7.77 10.10
CA TYR A 151 -14.28 6.78 11.04
C TYR A 151 -13.08 7.36 11.78
N LYS A 152 -13.20 7.53 13.09
CA LYS A 152 -12.20 8.24 13.91
C LYS A 152 -11.88 9.61 13.27
N ASP A 153 -10.61 9.88 13.00
CA ASP A 153 -10.13 11.11 12.36
C ASP A 153 -10.09 11.02 10.82
N SER A 154 -10.50 9.88 10.24
CA SER A 154 -10.48 9.65 8.80
C SER A 154 -11.83 9.97 8.17
N LYS A 155 -11.77 10.63 7.00
CA LYS A 155 -12.92 11.04 6.23
C LYS A 155 -12.79 10.55 4.79
N THR A 156 -13.76 9.75 4.34
CA THR A 156 -13.81 9.22 2.98
C THR A 156 -14.98 9.80 2.22
N ARG A 157 -14.74 10.53 1.13
CA ARG A 157 -15.77 11.14 0.28
C ARG A 157 -16.44 10.11 -0.62
N LEU A 158 -17.77 10.02 -0.57
CA LEU A 158 -18.55 9.27 -1.55
C LEU A 158 -18.87 10.16 -2.76
N LEU A 159 -18.46 9.72 -3.93
CA LEU A 159 -18.63 10.40 -5.20
C LEU A 159 -19.68 9.67 -6.04
N PRO A 160 -20.47 10.38 -6.87
CA PRO A 160 -21.37 9.73 -7.80
C PRO A 160 -20.56 8.87 -8.77
N GLY A 161 -21.16 7.76 -9.20
CA GLY A 161 -20.57 6.89 -10.21
C GLY A 161 -20.39 7.63 -11.53
N ALA A 162 -19.24 7.43 -12.12
CA ALA A 162 -18.85 8.03 -13.40
C ALA A 162 -17.94 7.07 -14.15
N ALA A 163 -17.61 7.39 -15.39
CA ALA A 163 -16.59 6.66 -16.14
C ALA A 163 -15.18 6.92 -15.59
N PRO A 164 -14.22 6.01 -15.81
CA PRO A 164 -12.81 6.32 -15.58
C PRO A 164 -12.41 7.64 -16.29
N GLY A 165 -11.58 8.46 -15.64
CA GLY A 165 -11.21 9.76 -16.15
C GLY A 165 -12.15 10.91 -15.78
N SER A 166 -13.38 10.61 -15.31
CA SER A 166 -14.30 11.66 -14.84
C SER A 166 -14.20 11.93 -13.34
N ILE A 167 -13.44 11.12 -12.61
CA ILE A 167 -13.19 11.31 -11.18
C ILE A 167 -11.90 12.10 -11.02
N PRO A 168 -11.91 13.24 -10.34
CA PRO A 168 -10.71 14.07 -10.16
C PRO A 168 -9.84 13.51 -9.03
N TRP A 169 -9.08 12.45 -9.30
CA TRP A 169 -8.23 11.81 -8.30
C TRP A 169 -7.12 12.74 -7.78
N ASP A 170 -6.69 13.68 -8.61
CA ASP A 170 -5.75 14.74 -8.23
C ASP A 170 -6.28 15.64 -7.11
N ALA A 171 -7.58 15.98 -7.13
CA ALA A 171 -8.21 16.77 -6.08
C ALA A 171 -8.22 16.07 -4.70
N PHE A 172 -8.07 14.75 -4.68
CA PHE A 172 -7.99 13.93 -3.47
C PHE A 172 -6.56 13.45 -3.18
N ASP A 173 -5.56 13.86 -3.97
CA ASP A 173 -4.17 13.42 -3.86
C ASP A 173 -4.05 11.88 -3.73
N VAL A 174 -4.68 11.17 -4.68
CA VAL A 174 -4.77 9.71 -4.66
C VAL A 174 -3.47 9.07 -5.15
N ASP A 175 -2.84 8.26 -4.30
CA ASP A 175 -1.67 7.47 -4.68
C ASP A 175 -2.05 6.22 -5.47
N LEU A 176 -3.14 5.56 -5.06
CA LEU A 176 -3.57 4.29 -5.63
C LEU A 176 -5.08 4.28 -5.85
N VAL A 177 -5.51 4.13 -7.09
CA VAL A 177 -6.89 3.76 -7.39
C VAL A 177 -7.03 2.25 -7.40
N ILE A 178 -8.02 1.73 -6.68
CA ILE A 178 -8.40 0.31 -6.77
C ILE A 178 -9.71 0.22 -7.55
N ASP A 179 -9.63 -0.28 -8.78
CA ASP A 179 -10.82 -0.57 -9.59
C ASP A 179 -11.39 -1.95 -9.23
N SER A 180 -12.53 -1.93 -8.57
CA SER A 180 -13.31 -3.10 -8.19
C SER A 180 -14.67 -3.20 -8.90
N THR A 181 -14.91 -2.39 -9.92
CA THR A 181 -16.15 -2.42 -10.72
C THR A 181 -16.28 -3.69 -11.54
N GLY A 182 -15.15 -4.18 -12.05
CA GLY A 182 -15.09 -5.28 -13.00
C GLY A 182 -15.59 -4.94 -14.42
N ALA A 183 -15.95 -3.68 -14.65
CA ALA A 183 -16.43 -3.18 -15.93
C ALA A 183 -15.29 -2.80 -16.87
N TYR A 184 -14.28 -2.14 -16.33
CA TYR A 184 -13.14 -1.60 -17.08
C TYR A 184 -11.95 -2.55 -16.97
N ARG A 185 -11.49 -3.09 -18.08
CA ARG A 185 -10.48 -4.15 -18.10
C ARG A 185 -9.43 -3.97 -19.19
N LYS A 186 -9.59 -2.95 -20.05
CA LYS A 186 -8.62 -2.58 -21.08
C LYS A 186 -7.63 -1.58 -20.52
N LYS A 187 -6.39 -1.66 -20.97
CA LYS A 187 -5.32 -0.73 -20.55
C LYS A 187 -5.70 0.73 -20.76
N GLU A 188 -6.34 1.01 -21.91
CA GLU A 188 -6.74 2.36 -22.28
C GLU A 188 -7.80 2.93 -21.32
N GLU A 189 -8.73 2.07 -20.86
CA GLU A 189 -9.77 2.45 -19.90
C GLU A 189 -9.17 2.70 -18.52
N LEU A 190 -8.23 1.86 -18.09
CA LEU A 190 -7.54 1.98 -16.81
C LEU A 190 -6.56 3.15 -16.79
N GLN A 191 -5.97 3.50 -17.94
CA GLN A 191 -5.10 4.65 -18.08
C GLN A 191 -5.82 5.96 -17.75
N LEU A 192 -7.11 6.06 -18.00
CA LEU A 192 -7.91 7.24 -17.68
C LEU A 192 -7.91 7.58 -16.17
N HIS A 193 -7.69 6.61 -15.28
CA HIS A 193 -7.51 6.90 -13.86
C HIS A 193 -6.17 7.60 -13.59
N ILE A 194 -5.11 7.20 -14.31
CA ILE A 194 -3.80 7.87 -14.22
C ILE A 194 -3.90 9.29 -14.77
N ASP A 195 -4.57 9.44 -15.91
CA ASP A 195 -4.73 10.75 -16.58
C ASP A 195 -5.57 11.71 -15.74
N SER A 196 -6.44 11.22 -14.86
CA SER A 196 -7.21 12.00 -13.89
C SER A 196 -6.53 12.18 -12.53
N GLY A 197 -5.24 11.84 -12.43
CA GLY A 197 -4.39 12.21 -11.30
C GLY A 197 -3.99 11.09 -10.35
N ALA A 198 -4.44 9.84 -10.58
CA ALA A 198 -3.96 8.72 -9.77
C ALA A 198 -2.49 8.38 -10.11
N LYS A 199 -1.68 8.10 -9.11
CA LYS A 199 -0.28 7.71 -9.35
C LYS A 199 -0.17 6.26 -9.86
N ARG A 200 -1.09 5.37 -9.41
CA ARG A 200 -1.17 3.95 -9.81
C ARG A 200 -2.61 3.46 -9.80
N VAL A 201 -2.83 2.38 -10.55
CA VAL A 201 -4.12 1.66 -10.61
C VAL A 201 -3.91 0.19 -10.29
N LEU A 202 -4.71 -0.34 -9.38
CA LEU A 202 -4.84 -1.75 -9.10
C LEU A 202 -6.22 -2.23 -9.54
N VAL A 203 -6.27 -3.14 -10.52
CA VAL A 203 -7.55 -3.71 -10.97
C VAL A 203 -7.77 -5.09 -10.37
N SER A 204 -8.96 -5.31 -9.81
CA SER A 204 -9.34 -6.54 -9.12
C SER A 204 -9.77 -7.67 -10.06
N LYS A 205 -9.68 -7.49 -11.38
CA LYS A 205 -10.08 -8.44 -12.41
C LYS A 205 -8.97 -8.68 -13.42
N PRO A 206 -8.96 -9.83 -14.11
CA PRO A 206 -8.02 -10.07 -15.20
C PRO A 206 -8.20 -9.02 -16.29
N PRO A 207 -7.12 -8.42 -16.81
CA PRO A 207 -7.18 -7.50 -17.93
C PRO A 207 -7.56 -8.25 -19.22
N ILE A 208 -8.05 -7.51 -20.23
CA ILE A 208 -8.39 -8.05 -21.55
C ILE A 208 -7.17 -7.98 -22.48
N ASN A 209 -6.39 -6.93 -22.35
CA ASN A 209 -5.15 -6.73 -23.11
C ASN A 209 -3.95 -6.58 -22.15
N GLU A 210 -2.77 -6.47 -22.74
CA GLU A 210 -1.52 -6.35 -21.98
C GLU A 210 -1.48 -5.06 -21.16
N ILE A 211 -1.14 -5.19 -19.87
CA ILE A 211 -0.92 -4.11 -18.92
C ILE A 211 0.50 -4.22 -18.35
N ASP A 212 0.90 -3.29 -17.49
CA ASP A 212 2.26 -3.25 -16.98
C ASP A 212 2.61 -4.50 -16.14
N ARG A 213 1.68 -4.99 -15.30
CA ARG A 213 1.91 -6.18 -14.50
C ARG A 213 0.62 -6.94 -14.15
N VAL A 214 0.68 -8.27 -14.23
CA VAL A 214 -0.32 -9.18 -13.66
C VAL A 214 0.35 -9.95 -12.53
N VAL A 215 -0.24 -9.91 -11.34
CA VAL A 215 0.39 -10.38 -10.10
C VAL A 215 -0.42 -11.49 -9.44
N ILE A 216 0.27 -12.53 -9.02
CA ILE A 216 -0.24 -13.58 -8.16
C ILE A 216 0.55 -13.52 -6.85
N GLN A 217 -0.14 -13.27 -5.74
CA GLN A 217 0.49 -13.19 -4.42
C GLN A 217 1.17 -14.53 -4.07
N GLY A 218 2.41 -14.46 -3.61
CA GLY A 218 3.21 -15.63 -3.28
C GLY A 218 3.98 -16.24 -4.47
N VAL A 219 3.67 -15.84 -5.71
CA VAL A 219 4.32 -16.37 -6.93
C VAL A 219 5.23 -15.34 -7.56
N ASN A 220 4.68 -14.24 -8.06
CA ASN A 220 5.43 -13.23 -8.80
C ASN A 220 5.22 -11.80 -8.26
N HIS A 221 4.72 -11.64 -7.04
CA HIS A 221 4.49 -10.33 -6.45
C HIS A 221 5.79 -9.52 -6.24
N ASN A 222 6.94 -10.20 -6.20
CA ASN A 222 8.25 -9.57 -6.13
C ASN A 222 8.71 -8.97 -7.48
N ASP A 223 8.03 -9.29 -8.58
CA ASP A 223 8.37 -8.78 -9.91
C ASP A 223 7.81 -7.37 -10.16
N ILE A 224 6.98 -6.84 -9.26
CA ILE A 224 6.44 -5.48 -9.35
C ILE A 224 7.60 -4.48 -9.38
N GLN A 225 7.59 -3.64 -10.42
CA GLN A 225 8.57 -2.59 -10.60
C GLN A 225 7.98 -1.23 -10.16
N TYR A 226 8.85 -0.32 -9.76
CA TYR A 226 8.42 1.04 -9.42
C TYR A 226 7.76 1.76 -10.61
N SER A 227 8.16 1.41 -11.83
CA SER A 227 7.60 1.93 -13.09
C SER A 227 6.21 1.41 -13.41
N ASP A 228 5.77 0.27 -12.82
CA ASP A 228 4.48 -0.32 -13.11
C ASP A 228 3.37 0.57 -12.55
N LYS A 229 2.55 1.11 -13.41
CA LYS A 229 1.43 2.01 -13.05
C LYS A 229 0.09 1.30 -13.01
N ILE A 230 -0.12 0.33 -13.91
CA ILE A 230 -1.37 -0.43 -14.02
C ILE A 230 -1.10 -1.88 -13.71
N ILE A 231 -1.63 -2.34 -12.57
CA ILE A 231 -1.37 -3.67 -12.02
C ILE A 231 -2.70 -4.40 -11.85
N SER A 232 -2.72 -5.69 -12.20
CA SER A 232 -3.87 -6.57 -11.94
C SER A 232 -3.51 -7.65 -10.94
N THR A 233 -4.42 -7.93 -10.01
CA THR A 233 -4.33 -9.11 -9.12
C THR A 233 -4.86 -10.40 -9.77
N THR A 234 -5.12 -10.37 -11.09
CA THR A 234 -5.67 -11.49 -11.85
C THR A 234 -7.06 -11.96 -11.37
N SER A 235 -7.37 -13.23 -11.48
CA SER A 235 -8.66 -13.82 -11.12
C SER A 235 -8.56 -14.60 -9.81
N SER A 236 -9.61 -14.55 -8.98
CA SER A 236 -9.69 -15.36 -7.76
C SER A 236 -9.56 -16.86 -8.07
N THR A 237 -10.08 -17.33 -9.21
CA THR A 237 -9.95 -18.71 -9.66
C THR A 237 -8.51 -19.08 -10.05
N THR A 238 -7.66 -18.11 -10.39
CA THR A 238 -6.23 -18.33 -10.63
C THR A 238 -5.44 -18.25 -9.32
N GLN A 239 -5.78 -17.33 -8.43
CA GLN A 239 -5.09 -17.13 -7.16
C GLN A 239 -5.13 -18.38 -6.27
N VAL A 240 -6.29 -19.02 -6.15
CA VAL A 240 -6.47 -20.18 -5.24
C VAL A 240 -5.63 -21.41 -5.65
N PRO A 241 -5.74 -21.95 -6.87
CA PRO A 241 -4.97 -23.15 -7.22
C PRO A 241 -3.47 -22.91 -7.31
N VAL A 242 -3.05 -21.72 -7.78
CA VAL A 242 -1.61 -21.43 -7.87
C VAL A 242 -1.00 -21.28 -6.50
N SER A 243 -1.66 -20.58 -5.58
CA SER A 243 -1.19 -20.48 -4.18
C SER A 243 -1.11 -21.88 -3.51
N TYR A 244 -2.11 -22.74 -3.77
CA TYR A 244 -2.09 -24.11 -3.27
C TYR A 244 -0.90 -24.91 -3.82
N THR A 245 -0.67 -24.88 -5.13
CA THR A 245 0.41 -25.66 -5.74
C THR A 245 1.79 -25.16 -5.36
N HIS A 246 1.99 -23.85 -5.15
CA HIS A 246 3.29 -23.29 -4.76
C HIS A 246 3.58 -23.38 -3.26
N LEU A 247 2.55 -23.41 -2.41
CA LEU A 247 2.75 -23.41 -0.96
C LEU A 247 2.67 -24.79 -0.31
N THR A 248 2.00 -25.77 -0.94
CA THR A 248 1.66 -27.05 -0.30
C THR A 248 2.30 -28.28 -0.90
N LEU A 249 2.93 -28.19 -2.08
CA LEU A 249 3.66 -29.33 -2.62
C LEU A 249 4.99 -29.50 -1.87
N PRO A 250 5.17 -30.58 -1.09
CA PRO A 250 6.49 -30.88 -0.56
C PRO A 250 7.42 -31.17 -1.74
N THR A 251 8.49 -30.43 -1.85
CA THR A 251 9.62 -30.82 -2.66
C THR A 251 10.14 -32.15 -2.11
N LYS A 252 9.77 -33.26 -2.75
CA LYS A 252 10.49 -34.51 -2.52
C LYS A 252 11.91 -34.29 -3.01
N ALA A 253 12.84 -34.24 -2.07
CA ALA A 253 14.24 -34.44 -2.33
C ALA A 253 14.49 -35.87 -2.87
#